data_347d92a0881308ee66917efbffa1c187
#
_entry.id   347d92a0881308ee66917efbffa1c187
#
_cell.length_a   1.000
_cell.length_b   1.000
_cell.length_c   1.000
_cell.angle_alpha   90.00
_cell.angle_beta   90.00
_cell.angle_gamma   90.00
#
_symmetry.space_group_name_H-M   'P 1'
#
loop_
_entity.id
_entity.type
_entity.pdbx_description
1 polymer ?
#
loop_
_entity_poly.entity_id
_entity_poly.type
_entity_poly.pdbx_seq_one_letter_code
_entity_poly.pdbx_strand_id
1 'polypeptide(L)'
;MVKIGVIGATGYTGLELLKLLARHPAVEVEWLTSENSAGQRFGDVFPVPPFLGNDVLVRVEDADISAVNVVFCCLPHVAAQGPVAAARRAGARVIDLSADFRIRDAKAYETWYGHAHTEPEALSEAVYGLPELHRAEIAHTNLVANPGCYPTSIILGLAPLAKTGWLHGAVIADSKSGVSGAGRGLSLKTHFVEANENMSPYSIGRTHRHLAEMDQELGALVGAGNGQGGGTVGGSALV
;
A
#
# COMPACT_ATOMS: atom_id res chain seq x y z
N MET A 1 -1.61 -1.33 25.53
CA MET A 1 -0.95 -1.30 24.20
C MET A 1 -2.01 -1.44 23.12
N VAL A 2 -1.76 -0.95 21.91
CA VAL A 2 -2.65 -1.13 20.76
C VAL A 2 -2.41 -2.52 20.19
N LYS A 3 -3.46 -3.32 20.13
CA LYS A 3 -3.40 -4.69 19.61
C LYS A 3 -3.51 -4.70 18.08
N ILE A 4 -2.64 -5.45 17.45
CA ILE A 4 -2.46 -5.45 15.99
C ILE A 4 -2.62 -6.85 15.42
N GLY A 5 -3.39 -6.95 14.34
CA GLY A 5 -3.42 -8.11 13.47
C GLY A 5 -2.74 -7.81 12.12
N VAL A 6 -2.05 -8.78 11.54
CA VAL A 6 -1.42 -8.63 10.23
C VAL A 6 -1.92 -9.71 9.28
N ILE A 7 -2.65 -9.28 8.26
CA ILE A 7 -3.13 -10.15 7.18
C ILE A 7 -2.05 -10.21 6.07
N GLY A 8 -1.63 -11.43 5.69
CA GLY A 8 -0.63 -11.62 4.64
C GLY A 8 0.80 -11.37 5.11
N ALA A 9 1.14 -11.79 6.34
CA ALA A 9 2.42 -11.52 6.97
C ALA A 9 3.66 -12.09 6.24
N THR A 10 3.48 -13.11 5.38
CA THR A 10 4.60 -13.82 4.73
C THR A 10 5.08 -13.21 3.41
N GLY A 11 4.61 -12.03 3.04
CA GLY A 11 5.21 -11.18 2.02
C GLY A 11 6.37 -10.32 2.56
N TYR A 12 7.17 -9.73 1.67
CA TYR A 12 8.24 -8.80 2.10
C TYR A 12 7.68 -7.58 2.83
N THR A 13 6.52 -7.08 2.44
CA THR A 13 5.84 -5.97 3.12
C THR A 13 5.49 -6.34 4.56
N GLY A 14 4.93 -7.54 4.79
CA GLY A 14 4.64 -8.05 6.13
C GLY A 14 5.91 -8.21 6.98
N LEU A 15 6.98 -8.75 6.40
CA LEU A 15 8.28 -8.89 7.09
C LEU A 15 8.82 -7.52 7.55
N GLU A 16 8.86 -6.52 6.66
CA GLU A 16 9.37 -5.19 7.02
C GLU A 16 8.46 -4.48 8.03
N LEU A 17 7.14 -4.64 7.90
CA LEU A 17 6.18 -4.13 8.87
C LEU A 17 6.45 -4.72 10.27
N LEU A 18 6.61 -6.03 10.39
CA LEU A 18 6.86 -6.68 11.68
C LEU A 18 8.16 -6.22 12.34
N LYS A 19 9.21 -5.97 11.56
CA LYS A 19 10.46 -5.37 12.06
C LYS A 19 10.24 -3.97 12.66
N LEU A 20 9.31 -3.18 12.09
CA LEU A 20 8.94 -1.86 12.61
C LEU A 20 8.08 -1.98 13.87
N LEU A 21 7.05 -2.84 13.83
CA LEU A 21 6.14 -3.07 14.96
C LEU A 21 6.86 -3.59 16.20
N ALA A 22 7.84 -4.48 16.03
CA ALA A 22 8.64 -5.02 17.14
C ALA A 22 9.46 -3.96 17.89
N ARG A 23 9.69 -2.80 17.28
CA ARG A 23 10.40 -1.67 17.90
C ARG A 23 9.44 -0.59 18.42
N HIS A 24 8.15 -0.74 18.16
CA HIS A 24 7.17 0.27 18.50
C HIS A 24 6.73 0.11 19.98
N PRO A 25 6.90 1.13 20.84
CA PRO A 25 6.75 0.96 22.29
C PRO A 25 5.30 0.80 22.76
N ALA A 26 4.32 1.05 21.90
CA ALA A 26 2.90 1.11 22.31
C ALA A 26 2.01 0.09 21.57
N VAL A 27 2.60 -0.88 20.86
CA VAL A 27 1.84 -1.89 20.12
C VAL A 27 2.19 -3.31 20.54
N GLU A 28 1.27 -4.23 20.31
CA GLU A 28 1.41 -5.66 20.51
C GLU A 28 0.78 -6.39 19.32
N VAL A 29 1.50 -7.33 18.74
CA VAL A 29 1.00 -8.16 17.63
C VAL A 29 0.27 -9.37 18.23
N GLU A 30 -1.02 -9.51 17.96
CA GLU A 30 -1.86 -10.58 18.48
C GLU A 30 -1.88 -11.79 17.56
N TRP A 31 -1.92 -11.58 16.25
CA TRP A 31 -1.94 -12.63 15.26
C TRP A 31 -1.36 -12.21 13.91
N LEU A 32 -0.83 -13.21 13.21
CA LEU A 32 -0.28 -13.11 11.86
C LEU A 32 -0.96 -14.12 10.96
N THR A 33 -1.37 -13.73 9.76
CA THR A 33 -1.99 -14.69 8.84
C THR A 33 -1.12 -14.99 7.61
N SER A 34 -1.27 -16.21 7.13
CA SER A 34 -0.76 -16.67 5.84
C SER A 34 -1.55 -17.88 5.37
N GLU A 35 -2.09 -17.84 4.16
CA GLU A 35 -2.82 -18.99 3.61
C GLU A 35 -1.91 -20.18 3.32
N ASN A 36 -0.70 -19.91 2.81
CA ASN A 36 0.23 -20.94 2.38
C ASN A 36 1.11 -21.51 3.51
N SER A 37 1.18 -20.83 4.65
CA SER A 37 2.09 -21.17 5.76
C SER A 37 1.36 -21.26 7.09
N ALA A 38 0.04 -21.37 7.10
CA ALA A 38 -0.72 -21.56 8.32
C ALA A 38 -0.26 -22.81 9.09
N GLY A 39 -0.14 -22.70 10.41
CA GLY A 39 0.41 -23.72 11.29
C GLY A 39 1.94 -23.71 11.44
N GLN A 40 2.67 -22.96 10.61
CA GLN A 40 4.11 -22.77 10.74
C GLN A 40 4.43 -21.56 11.65
N ARG A 41 5.59 -21.56 12.25
CA ARG A 41 6.10 -20.34 12.91
C ARG A 41 6.60 -19.35 11.87
N PHE A 42 6.46 -18.07 12.14
CA PHE A 42 6.96 -17.03 11.25
C PHE A 42 8.49 -17.16 11.01
N GLY A 43 9.24 -17.58 12.03
CA GLY A 43 10.67 -17.86 11.96
C GLY A 43 11.06 -19.05 11.06
N ASP A 44 10.13 -19.97 10.79
CA ASP A 44 10.37 -21.07 9.84
C ASP A 44 10.23 -20.58 8.38
N VAL A 45 9.53 -19.45 8.18
CA VAL A 45 9.31 -18.83 6.86
C VAL A 45 10.39 -17.81 6.53
N PHE A 46 10.89 -17.10 7.55
CA PHE A 46 11.93 -16.08 7.40
C PHE A 46 13.02 -16.25 8.45
N PRO A 47 14.31 -16.08 8.08
CA PRO A 47 15.41 -16.08 9.02
C PRO A 47 15.39 -14.79 9.85
N VAL A 48 14.59 -14.76 10.90
CA VAL A 48 14.41 -13.63 11.81
C VAL A 48 14.81 -13.99 13.24
N PRO A 49 15.13 -12.99 14.10
CA PRO A 49 15.41 -13.26 15.50
C PRO A 49 14.20 -13.91 16.23
N PRO A 50 14.44 -14.73 17.27
CA PRO A 50 13.37 -15.46 17.97
C PRO A 50 12.21 -14.59 18.47
N PHE A 51 12.47 -13.35 18.87
CA PHE A 51 11.43 -12.44 19.35
C PHE A 51 10.42 -12.01 18.26
N LEU A 52 10.75 -12.21 16.98
CA LEU A 52 9.86 -12.02 15.84
C LEU A 52 9.37 -13.35 15.25
N GLY A 53 10.06 -14.44 15.52
CA GLY A 53 9.86 -15.72 14.85
C GLY A 53 8.94 -16.70 15.56
N ASN A 54 8.52 -16.41 16.79
CA ASN A 54 7.79 -17.39 17.61
C ASN A 54 6.30 -17.47 17.29
N ASP A 55 5.73 -16.45 16.64
CA ASP A 55 4.30 -16.41 16.34
C ASP A 55 3.93 -17.48 15.32
N VAL A 56 2.86 -18.22 15.62
CA VAL A 56 2.29 -19.21 14.72
C VAL A 56 1.35 -18.52 13.75
N LEU A 57 1.57 -18.76 12.47
CA LEU A 57 0.73 -18.24 11.40
C LEU A 57 -0.62 -18.95 11.37
N VAL A 58 -1.70 -18.19 11.26
CA VAL A 58 -3.05 -18.72 11.13
C VAL A 58 -3.63 -18.36 9.76
N ARG A 59 -4.76 -18.99 9.39
CA ARG A 59 -5.52 -18.55 8.21
C ARG A 59 -6.29 -17.28 8.52
N VAL A 60 -6.67 -16.52 7.51
CA VAL A 60 -7.48 -15.30 7.70
C VAL A 60 -8.82 -15.62 8.37
N GLU A 61 -9.43 -16.73 8.01
CA GLU A 61 -10.72 -17.19 8.57
C GLU A 61 -10.64 -17.59 10.04
N ASP A 62 -9.46 -17.97 10.53
CA ASP A 62 -9.23 -18.39 11.92
C ASP A 62 -8.76 -17.23 12.82
N ALA A 63 -8.48 -16.05 12.25
CA ALA A 63 -8.03 -14.89 12.99
C ALA A 63 -9.17 -14.20 13.73
N ASP A 64 -9.02 -13.99 15.04
CA ASP A 64 -9.99 -13.22 15.82
C ASP A 64 -9.80 -11.72 15.59
N ILE A 65 -10.52 -11.18 14.61
CA ILE A 65 -10.48 -9.74 14.30
C ILE A 65 -10.99 -8.89 15.46
N SER A 66 -11.90 -9.42 16.28
CA SER A 66 -12.45 -8.68 17.44
C SER A 66 -11.43 -8.46 18.56
N ALA A 67 -10.37 -9.25 18.59
CA ALA A 67 -9.29 -9.13 19.57
C ALA A 67 -8.32 -7.98 19.31
N VAL A 68 -8.39 -7.31 18.13
CA VAL A 68 -7.42 -6.30 17.72
C VAL A 68 -8.05 -4.93 17.49
N ASN A 69 -7.25 -3.89 17.68
CA ASN A 69 -7.67 -2.51 17.42
C ASN A 69 -7.35 -2.08 15.99
N VAL A 70 -6.26 -2.60 15.44
CA VAL A 70 -5.76 -2.23 14.11
C VAL A 70 -5.41 -3.49 13.34
N VAL A 71 -5.81 -3.54 12.06
CA VAL A 71 -5.42 -4.58 11.11
C VAL A 71 -4.57 -3.96 10.02
N PHE A 72 -3.39 -4.50 9.81
CA PHE A 72 -2.59 -4.24 8.60
C PHE A 72 -2.88 -5.31 7.56
N CYS A 73 -3.23 -4.88 6.35
CA CYS A 73 -3.48 -5.78 5.23
C CYS A 73 -2.31 -5.72 4.24
N CYS A 74 -1.52 -6.81 4.17
CA CYS A 74 -0.35 -6.96 3.30
C CYS A 74 -0.61 -7.92 2.14
N LEU A 75 -1.85 -8.00 1.68
CA LEU A 75 -2.25 -8.86 0.57
C LEU A 75 -1.91 -8.24 -0.80
N PRO A 76 -1.81 -9.04 -1.86
CA PRO A 76 -1.79 -8.53 -3.23
C PRO A 76 -3.08 -7.75 -3.55
N HIS A 77 -3.00 -6.89 -4.58
CA HIS A 77 -4.18 -6.22 -5.12
C HIS A 77 -5.25 -7.22 -5.56
N VAL A 78 -6.51 -6.80 -5.55
CA VAL A 78 -7.75 -7.58 -5.74
C VAL A 78 -8.08 -8.50 -4.56
N ALA A 79 -7.09 -9.05 -3.87
CA ALA A 79 -7.30 -9.96 -2.74
C ALA A 79 -7.62 -9.27 -1.40
N ALA A 80 -7.39 -7.96 -1.30
CA ALA A 80 -7.56 -7.26 -0.03
C ALA A 80 -8.99 -6.78 0.24
N GLN A 81 -9.82 -6.59 -0.79
CA GLN A 81 -11.15 -5.96 -0.65
C GLN A 81 -12.03 -6.66 0.40
N GLY A 82 -12.21 -7.97 0.30
CA GLY A 82 -13.02 -8.76 1.23
C GLY A 82 -12.48 -8.74 2.67
N PRO A 83 -11.20 -9.11 2.91
CA PRO A 83 -10.58 -9.06 4.24
C PRO A 83 -10.60 -7.66 4.88
N VAL A 84 -10.33 -6.59 4.13
CA VAL A 84 -10.43 -5.22 4.62
C VAL A 84 -11.85 -4.87 5.04
N ALA A 85 -12.84 -5.20 4.21
CA ALA A 85 -14.24 -4.96 4.55
C ALA A 85 -14.69 -5.77 5.79
N ALA A 86 -14.23 -7.01 5.92
CA ALA A 86 -14.52 -7.83 7.10
C ALA A 86 -13.91 -7.23 8.38
N ALA A 87 -12.65 -6.78 8.33
CA ALA A 87 -11.98 -6.15 9.46
C ALA A 87 -12.69 -4.85 9.89
N ARG A 88 -13.08 -4.01 8.93
CA ARG A 88 -13.84 -2.78 9.21
C ARG A 88 -15.21 -3.05 9.83
N ARG A 89 -15.95 -4.04 9.31
CA ARG A 89 -17.25 -4.46 9.90
C ARG A 89 -17.11 -4.97 11.32
N ALA A 90 -15.98 -5.58 11.65
CA ALA A 90 -15.66 -6.02 13.03
C ALA A 90 -15.21 -4.86 13.95
N GLY A 91 -15.13 -3.62 13.44
CA GLY A 91 -14.77 -2.43 14.20
C GLY A 91 -13.28 -2.13 14.29
N ALA A 92 -12.41 -2.89 13.63
CA ALA A 92 -11.00 -2.59 13.59
C ALA A 92 -10.70 -1.41 12.63
N ARG A 93 -9.71 -0.60 12.97
CA ARG A 93 -9.08 0.31 12.00
C ARG A 93 -8.21 -0.50 11.04
N VAL A 94 -8.23 -0.15 9.77
CA VAL A 94 -7.45 -0.87 8.76
C VAL A 94 -6.42 0.03 8.10
N ILE A 95 -5.20 -0.47 8.00
CA ILE A 95 -4.14 0.11 7.18
C ILE A 95 -3.88 -0.90 6.05
N ASP A 96 -4.38 -0.57 4.86
CA ASP A 96 -4.24 -1.42 3.69
C ASP A 96 -3.00 -1.06 2.90
N LEU A 97 -2.07 -2.02 2.76
CA LEU A 97 -0.86 -1.87 1.98
C LEU A 97 -1.01 -2.40 0.55
N SER A 98 -2.18 -2.96 0.23
CA SER A 98 -2.53 -3.32 -1.15
C SER A 98 -2.80 -2.08 -2.00
N ALA A 99 -3.17 -2.28 -3.24
CA ALA A 99 -3.56 -1.19 -4.12
C ALA A 99 -5.08 -0.93 -4.13
N ASP A 100 -5.87 -1.74 -3.40
CA ASP A 100 -7.31 -1.83 -3.64
C ASP A 100 -8.08 -0.57 -3.23
N PHE A 101 -7.60 0.18 -2.24
CA PHE A 101 -8.31 1.36 -1.73
C PHE A 101 -7.62 2.70 -2.03
N ARG A 102 -6.59 2.72 -2.90
CA ARG A 102 -5.80 3.92 -3.19
C ARG A 102 -6.46 4.89 -4.15
N ILE A 103 -7.24 4.38 -5.11
CA ILE A 103 -7.88 5.17 -6.17
C ILE A 103 -9.33 5.39 -5.78
N ARG A 104 -9.73 6.66 -5.55
CA ARG A 104 -11.08 7.01 -5.07
C ARG A 104 -12.18 6.73 -6.08
N ASP A 105 -11.88 6.85 -7.36
CA ASP A 105 -12.82 6.57 -8.45
C ASP A 105 -12.85 5.09 -8.81
N ALA A 106 -13.99 4.43 -8.62
CA ALA A 106 -14.13 3.00 -8.87
C ALA A 106 -13.96 2.63 -10.35
N LYS A 107 -14.30 3.52 -11.29
CA LYS A 107 -14.10 3.27 -12.73
C LYS A 107 -12.63 3.39 -13.10
N ALA A 108 -11.92 4.36 -12.52
CA ALA A 108 -10.48 4.48 -12.67
C ALA A 108 -9.77 3.24 -12.09
N TYR A 109 -10.20 2.75 -10.91
CA TYR A 109 -9.69 1.51 -10.35
C TYR A 109 -9.88 0.34 -11.31
N GLU A 110 -11.10 0.14 -11.82
CA GLU A 110 -11.41 -0.93 -12.79
C GLU A 110 -10.56 -0.82 -14.05
N THR A 111 -10.36 0.40 -14.57
CA THR A 111 -9.53 0.63 -15.75
C THR A 111 -8.08 0.20 -15.54
N TRP A 112 -7.49 0.51 -14.38
CA TRP A 112 -6.08 0.25 -14.09
C TRP A 112 -5.80 -1.15 -13.55
N TYR A 113 -6.77 -1.76 -12.86
CA TYR A 113 -6.60 -3.08 -12.24
C TYR A 113 -7.35 -4.20 -12.95
N GLY A 114 -8.24 -3.87 -13.91
CA GLY A 114 -8.98 -4.85 -14.73
C GLY A 114 -10.09 -5.60 -13.97
N HIS A 115 -10.47 -5.11 -12.79
CA HIS A 115 -11.49 -5.71 -11.94
C HIS A 115 -12.39 -4.63 -11.35
N ALA A 116 -13.71 -4.85 -11.36
CA ALA A 116 -14.64 -3.98 -10.66
C ALA A 116 -14.38 -4.02 -9.15
N HIS A 117 -14.43 -2.86 -8.49
CA HIS A 117 -14.26 -2.79 -7.05
C HIS A 117 -15.52 -3.28 -6.34
N THR A 118 -15.38 -4.21 -5.39
CA THR A 118 -16.53 -4.83 -4.71
C THR A 118 -17.04 -4.03 -3.51
N GLU A 119 -16.25 -3.05 -3.03
CA GLU A 119 -16.52 -2.25 -1.83
C GLU A 119 -16.45 -0.73 -2.16
N PRO A 120 -17.30 -0.20 -3.06
CA PRO A 120 -17.20 1.18 -3.54
C PRO A 120 -17.44 2.23 -2.45
N GLU A 121 -18.27 1.91 -1.44
CA GLU A 121 -18.49 2.81 -0.29
C GLU A 121 -17.20 2.94 0.54
N ALA A 122 -16.56 1.83 0.88
CA ALA A 122 -15.29 1.82 1.60
C ALA A 122 -14.17 2.51 0.81
N LEU A 123 -14.19 2.38 -0.53
CA LEU A 123 -13.25 3.06 -1.41
C LEU A 123 -13.37 4.58 -1.29
N SER A 124 -14.60 5.11 -1.22
CA SER A 124 -14.84 6.55 -1.09
C SER A 124 -14.45 7.12 0.28
N GLU A 125 -14.44 6.29 1.32
CA GLU A 125 -14.09 6.67 2.69
C GLU A 125 -12.58 6.55 3.00
N ALA A 126 -11.84 5.82 2.15
CA ALA A 126 -10.42 5.58 2.35
C ALA A 126 -9.61 6.88 2.27
N VAL A 127 -8.73 7.09 3.25
CA VAL A 127 -7.78 8.20 3.23
C VAL A 127 -6.46 7.70 2.66
N TYR A 128 -5.92 8.44 1.70
CA TYR A 128 -4.62 8.12 1.11
C TYR A 128 -3.51 8.27 2.15
N GLY A 129 -2.77 7.19 2.41
CA GLY A 129 -1.91 7.01 3.56
C GLY A 129 -0.53 7.65 3.42
N LEU A 130 -0.45 8.92 3.02
CA LEU A 130 0.76 9.71 2.93
C LEU A 130 0.74 10.78 4.04
N PRO A 131 1.32 10.50 5.24
CA PRO A 131 1.17 11.35 6.41
C PRO A 131 1.70 12.78 6.22
N GLU A 132 2.64 12.99 5.32
CA GLU A 132 3.19 14.30 4.99
C GLU A 132 2.15 15.23 4.35
N LEU A 133 1.12 14.65 3.74
CA LEU A 133 0.05 15.39 3.08
C LEU A 133 -1.29 15.30 3.82
N HIS A 134 -1.60 14.15 4.43
CA HIS A 134 -2.92 13.79 4.94
C HIS A 134 -2.93 13.42 6.44
N ARG A 135 -1.98 13.96 7.24
CA ARG A 135 -1.84 13.59 8.67
C ARG A 135 -3.13 13.76 9.48
N ALA A 136 -3.85 14.84 9.26
CA ALA A 136 -5.07 15.13 10.00
C ALA A 136 -6.18 14.12 9.67
N GLU A 137 -6.38 13.84 8.41
CA GLU A 137 -7.38 12.89 7.92
C GLU A 137 -7.05 11.46 8.36
N ILE A 138 -5.77 11.06 8.28
CA ILE A 138 -5.29 9.74 8.72
C ILE A 138 -5.58 9.53 10.21
N ALA A 139 -5.46 10.56 11.03
CA ALA A 139 -5.71 10.43 12.47
C ALA A 139 -7.18 10.06 12.79
N HIS A 140 -8.12 10.41 11.92
CA HIS A 140 -9.56 10.28 12.17
C HIS A 140 -10.24 9.20 11.30
N THR A 141 -9.59 8.66 10.28
CA THR A 141 -10.18 7.61 9.43
C THR A 141 -10.10 6.23 10.06
N ASN A 142 -11.01 5.35 9.64
CA ASN A 142 -10.96 3.91 9.94
C ASN A 142 -10.36 3.08 8.80
N LEU A 143 -10.02 3.70 7.66
CA LEU A 143 -9.38 3.04 6.54
C LEU A 143 -8.29 3.93 5.95
N VAL A 144 -7.05 3.49 6.07
CA VAL A 144 -5.89 4.11 5.45
C VAL A 144 -5.46 3.28 4.26
N ALA A 145 -5.42 3.87 3.07
CA ALA A 145 -4.89 3.25 1.86
C ALA A 145 -3.42 3.64 1.68
N ASN A 146 -2.50 2.77 2.11
CA ASN A 146 -1.07 3.07 2.08
C ASN A 146 -0.55 3.17 0.65
N PRO A 147 0.24 4.21 0.29
CA PRO A 147 0.71 4.46 -1.07
C PRO A 147 1.53 3.35 -1.70
N GLY A 148 1.56 3.30 -3.03
CA GLY A 148 2.56 2.54 -3.77
C GLY A 148 3.97 3.12 -3.61
N CYS A 149 5.01 2.30 -3.88
CA CYS A 149 6.40 2.70 -3.71
C CYS A 149 6.81 3.88 -4.60
N TYR A 150 6.48 3.85 -5.89
CA TYR A 150 6.75 4.96 -6.81
C TYR A 150 5.92 6.21 -6.46
N PRO A 151 4.60 6.11 -6.22
CA PRO A 151 3.81 7.26 -5.78
C PRO A 151 4.37 7.94 -4.56
N THR A 152 4.81 7.21 -3.54
CA THR A 152 5.42 7.78 -2.34
C THR A 152 6.58 8.70 -2.69
N SER A 153 7.54 8.24 -3.48
CA SER A 153 8.72 9.04 -3.82
C SER A 153 8.39 10.21 -4.74
N ILE A 154 7.57 9.99 -5.76
CA ILE A 154 7.25 10.99 -6.80
C ILE A 154 6.33 12.07 -6.24
N ILE A 155 5.27 11.69 -5.52
CA ILE A 155 4.34 12.66 -4.93
C ILE A 155 5.08 13.53 -3.90
N LEU A 156 5.87 12.95 -3.00
CA LEU A 156 6.64 13.73 -2.03
C LEU A 156 7.65 14.66 -2.69
N GLY A 157 8.32 14.21 -3.75
CA GLY A 157 9.26 15.03 -4.50
C GLY A 157 8.61 16.21 -5.22
N LEU A 158 7.38 16.05 -5.71
CA LEU A 158 6.65 17.04 -6.50
C LEU A 158 5.64 17.87 -5.69
N ALA A 159 5.21 17.42 -4.52
CA ALA A 159 4.20 18.11 -3.72
C ALA A 159 4.53 19.57 -3.41
N PRO A 160 5.77 19.99 -3.09
CA PRO A 160 6.09 21.39 -2.90
C PRO A 160 5.83 22.24 -4.15
N LEU A 161 6.20 21.75 -5.33
CA LEU A 161 5.98 22.44 -6.61
C LEU A 161 4.49 22.49 -6.97
N ALA A 162 3.76 21.38 -6.72
CA ALA A 162 2.31 21.33 -6.96
C ALA A 162 1.57 22.35 -6.08
N LYS A 163 1.87 22.39 -4.77
CA LYS A 163 1.24 23.31 -3.82
C LYS A 163 1.50 24.78 -4.10
N THR A 164 2.64 25.11 -4.69
CA THR A 164 3.00 26.50 -5.02
C THR A 164 2.59 26.91 -6.45
N GLY A 165 1.93 26.02 -7.17
CA GLY A 165 1.49 26.28 -8.55
C GLY A 165 2.62 26.27 -9.60
N TRP A 166 3.77 25.69 -9.27
CA TRP A 166 4.92 25.63 -10.17
C TRP A 166 4.97 24.34 -11.01
N LEU A 167 4.08 23.41 -10.73
CA LEU A 167 3.99 22.16 -11.49
C LEU A 167 3.11 22.36 -12.73
N HIS A 168 3.74 22.50 -13.89
CA HIS A 168 3.07 22.75 -15.17
C HIS A 168 3.50 21.76 -16.25
N GLY A 169 2.57 21.41 -17.15
CA GLY A 169 2.85 20.61 -18.32
C GLY A 169 3.19 19.15 -18.01
N ALA A 170 3.95 18.52 -18.87
CA ALA A 170 4.37 17.14 -18.72
C ALA A 170 5.51 17.00 -17.69
N VAL A 171 5.37 16.03 -16.82
CA VAL A 171 6.40 15.66 -15.84
C VAL A 171 7.01 14.32 -16.23
N ILE A 172 8.33 14.26 -16.26
CA ILE A 172 9.09 13.03 -16.47
C ILE A 172 9.73 12.66 -15.15
N ALA A 173 9.34 11.49 -14.60
CA ALA A 173 9.91 10.94 -13.38
C ALA A 173 10.69 9.66 -13.72
N ASP A 174 12.01 9.73 -13.58
CA ASP A 174 12.91 8.59 -13.77
C ASP A 174 13.20 7.94 -12.41
N SER A 175 12.36 6.99 -12.00
CA SER A 175 12.44 6.29 -10.71
C SER A 175 13.06 4.92 -10.83
N LYS A 176 14.00 4.61 -9.94
CA LYS A 176 14.66 3.30 -9.85
C LYS A 176 14.14 2.53 -8.64
N SER A 177 13.81 1.26 -8.86
CA SER A 177 13.36 0.35 -7.80
C SER A 177 14.32 -0.82 -7.67
N GLY A 178 14.64 -1.20 -6.43
CA GLY A 178 15.33 -2.45 -6.17
C GLY A 178 14.46 -3.67 -6.47
N VAL A 179 15.09 -4.82 -6.70
CA VAL A 179 14.43 -6.08 -7.08
C VAL A 179 13.38 -6.56 -6.06
N SER A 180 13.55 -6.25 -4.77
CA SER A 180 12.60 -6.60 -3.71
C SER A 180 11.21 -5.98 -3.92
N GLY A 181 11.11 -4.89 -4.67
CA GLY A 181 9.84 -4.26 -5.02
C GLY A 181 8.89 -5.15 -5.84
N ALA A 182 9.41 -6.18 -6.49
CA ALA A 182 8.61 -7.18 -7.20
C ALA A 182 7.92 -8.19 -6.26
N GLY A 183 8.20 -8.14 -4.97
CA GLY A 183 7.67 -9.08 -3.98
C GLY A 183 8.43 -10.40 -3.91
N ARG A 184 7.87 -11.33 -3.10
CA ARG A 184 8.54 -12.61 -2.80
C ARG A 184 8.26 -13.71 -3.84
N GLY A 185 7.31 -13.49 -4.73
CA GLY A 185 6.99 -14.46 -5.78
C GLY A 185 8.17 -14.76 -6.69
N LEU A 186 8.40 -16.04 -6.97
CA LEU A 186 9.49 -16.46 -7.84
C LEU A 186 9.21 -16.05 -9.30
N SER A 187 10.17 -15.40 -9.92
CA SER A 187 10.09 -15.05 -11.34
C SER A 187 11.49 -15.01 -11.96
N LEU A 188 11.57 -15.31 -13.25
CA LEU A 188 12.84 -15.24 -13.97
C LEU A 188 13.44 -13.82 -13.91
N LYS A 189 12.59 -12.79 -14.02
CA LYS A 189 13.03 -11.38 -13.97
C LYS A 189 13.71 -10.99 -12.66
N THR A 190 13.39 -11.68 -11.57
CA THR A 190 13.93 -11.41 -10.23
C THR A 190 14.94 -12.45 -9.79
N HIS A 191 15.26 -13.40 -10.67
CA HIS A 191 16.31 -14.37 -10.43
C HIS A 191 17.67 -13.67 -10.31
N PHE A 192 18.49 -14.10 -9.34
CA PHE A 192 19.74 -13.38 -8.98
C PHE A 192 20.62 -13.10 -10.20
N VAL A 193 20.86 -14.10 -11.05
CA VAL A 193 21.74 -13.96 -12.21
C VAL A 193 21.18 -12.96 -13.23
N GLU A 194 19.85 -12.89 -13.40
CA GLU A 194 19.19 -11.97 -14.33
C GLU A 194 19.15 -10.54 -13.81
N ALA A 195 19.06 -10.37 -12.49
CA ALA A 195 18.85 -9.07 -11.85
C ALA A 195 20.16 -8.44 -11.32
N ASN A 196 21.23 -9.25 -11.10
CA ASN A 196 22.46 -8.77 -10.50
C ASN A 196 23.22 -7.83 -11.43
N GLU A 197 23.68 -6.70 -10.88
CA GLU A 197 24.44 -5.66 -11.61
C GLU A 197 23.78 -5.20 -12.92
N ASN A 198 22.45 -5.32 -13.00
CA ASN A 198 21.67 -5.01 -14.19
C ASN A 198 20.51 -4.07 -13.88
N MET A 199 20.03 -3.37 -14.89
CA MET A 199 18.84 -2.52 -14.84
C MET A 199 18.03 -2.74 -16.10
N SER A 200 16.73 -2.98 -15.94
CA SER A 200 15.80 -3.15 -17.06
C SER A 200 14.65 -2.17 -16.99
N PRO A 201 14.18 -1.64 -18.13
CA PRO A 201 12.97 -0.83 -18.18
C PRO A 201 11.75 -1.58 -17.64
N TYR A 202 10.91 -0.89 -16.89
CA TYR A 202 9.70 -1.47 -16.31
C TYR A 202 8.50 -0.54 -16.50
N SER A 203 7.47 -1.03 -17.19
CA SER A 203 6.18 -0.33 -17.37
C SER A 203 6.30 1.13 -17.82
N ILE A 204 7.17 1.40 -18.80
CA ILE A 204 7.35 2.73 -19.39
C ILE A 204 6.17 3.15 -20.25
N GLY A 205 6.05 4.45 -20.57
CA GLY A 205 5.06 4.97 -21.51
C GLY A 205 3.63 5.00 -20.95
N ARG A 206 3.45 5.36 -19.68
CA ARG A 206 2.15 5.45 -18.97
C ARG A 206 1.42 4.10 -18.80
N THR A 207 2.14 3.00 -18.73
CA THR A 207 1.54 1.67 -18.53
C THR A 207 1.56 1.22 -17.06
N HIS A 208 2.25 1.93 -16.19
CA HIS A 208 2.35 1.59 -14.78
C HIS A 208 1.06 1.95 -14.02
N ARG A 209 0.48 1.00 -13.28
CA ARG A 209 -0.76 1.20 -12.53
C ARG A 209 -0.70 2.31 -11.47
N HIS A 210 0.47 2.58 -10.92
CA HIS A 210 0.67 3.68 -9.95
C HIS A 210 0.47 5.08 -10.54
N LEU A 211 0.35 5.23 -11.85
CA LEU A 211 0.06 6.54 -12.47
C LEU A 211 -1.27 7.11 -12.00
N ALA A 212 -2.27 6.27 -11.83
CA ALA A 212 -3.58 6.71 -11.33
C ALA A 212 -3.48 7.37 -9.94
N GLU A 213 -2.62 6.83 -9.05
CA GLU A 213 -2.39 7.41 -7.73
C GLU A 213 -1.70 8.77 -7.85
N MET A 214 -0.67 8.88 -8.69
CA MET A 214 0.09 10.11 -8.88
C MET A 214 -0.77 11.20 -9.52
N ASP A 215 -1.52 10.86 -10.56
CA ASP A 215 -2.43 11.80 -11.22
C ASP A 215 -3.52 12.29 -10.25
N GLN A 216 -4.07 11.40 -9.41
CA GLN A 216 -5.06 11.74 -8.38
C GLN A 216 -4.49 12.71 -7.34
N GLU A 217 -3.37 12.38 -6.72
CA GLU A 217 -2.85 13.15 -5.58
C GLU A 217 -2.18 14.45 -6.03
N LEU A 218 -1.39 14.43 -7.09
CA LEU A 218 -0.77 15.66 -7.63
C LEU A 218 -1.82 16.60 -8.23
N GLY A 219 -2.86 16.05 -8.90
CA GLY A 219 -3.96 16.83 -9.43
C GLY A 219 -4.74 17.55 -8.34
N ALA A 220 -5.00 16.90 -7.20
CA ALA A 220 -5.64 17.51 -6.05
C ALA A 220 -4.80 18.65 -5.45
N LEU A 221 -3.48 18.49 -5.36
CA LEU A 221 -2.57 19.54 -4.85
C LEU A 221 -2.50 20.75 -5.77
N VAL A 222 -2.44 20.56 -7.08
CA VAL A 222 -2.45 21.67 -8.07
C VAL A 222 -3.79 22.41 -8.03
N GLY A 223 -4.91 21.72 -7.95
CA GLY A 223 -6.25 22.30 -7.83
C GLY A 223 -6.41 23.17 -6.59
N ALA A 224 -5.90 22.71 -5.46
CA ALA A 224 -5.92 23.47 -4.20
C ALA A 224 -5.02 24.73 -4.26
N GLY A 225 -3.87 24.68 -4.94
CA GLY A 225 -2.94 25.81 -5.07
C GLY A 225 -3.47 26.95 -5.94
N ASN A 226 -4.31 26.66 -6.94
CA ASN A 226 -4.79 27.66 -7.90
C ASN A 226 -6.16 28.30 -7.51
N GLY A 227 -6.73 27.95 -6.38
CA GLY A 227 -8.00 28.54 -5.91
C GLY A 227 -9.21 28.29 -6.81
N GLN A 228 -9.08 27.45 -7.85
CA GLN A 228 -10.15 27.04 -8.75
C GLN A 228 -10.21 25.53 -8.81
N GLY A 229 -11.40 24.99 -8.50
CA GLY A 229 -11.60 23.54 -8.46
C GLY A 229 -11.25 22.86 -9.79
N GLY A 230 -10.59 21.73 -9.69
CA GLY A 230 -10.60 20.72 -10.72
C GLY A 230 -9.71 20.95 -11.95
N GLY A 231 -8.53 21.49 -11.77
CA GLY A 231 -7.50 21.41 -12.81
C GLY A 231 -6.98 19.97 -12.90
N THR A 232 -7.42 19.22 -13.88
CA THR A 232 -6.70 18.02 -14.30
C THR A 232 -5.29 18.44 -14.66
N VAL A 233 -4.27 17.83 -14.07
CA VAL A 233 -2.90 17.90 -14.63
C VAL A 233 -2.99 17.21 -15.98
N GLY A 234 -3.37 17.98 -16.99
CA GLY A 234 -3.63 17.49 -18.33
C GLY A 234 -2.38 16.86 -18.90
N GLY A 235 -2.38 15.53 -19.07
CA GLY A 235 -1.37 14.86 -19.84
C GLY A 235 0.01 14.75 -19.21
N SER A 236 0.15 14.62 -17.89
CA SER A 236 1.44 14.34 -17.25
C SER A 236 1.97 12.99 -17.73
N ALA A 237 2.98 13.02 -18.58
CA ALA A 237 3.70 11.81 -18.94
C ALA A 237 4.68 11.50 -17.82
N LEU A 238 4.33 10.54 -16.97
CA LEU A 238 5.24 9.94 -16.02
C LEU A 238 5.81 8.65 -16.64
N VAL A 239 7.09 8.53 -16.68
CA VAL A 239 7.78 7.34 -17.21
C VAL A 239 8.72 6.83 -16.15
#